data_a541a19192bce0d421383df0feede6e5
#
_entry.id   a541a19192bce0d421383df0feede6e5
#
_cell.length_a   1.000
_cell.length_b   1.000
_cell.length_c   1.000
_cell.angle_alpha   90.00
_cell.angle_beta   90.00
_cell.angle_gamma   90.00
#
_symmetry.space_group_name_H-M   'P 1'
#
loop_
_entity.id
_entity.type
_entity.pdbx_description
1 polymer ?
#
loop_
_entity_poly.entity_id
_entity_poly.type
_entity_poly.pdbx_seq_one_letter_code
_entity_poly.pdbx_strand_id
1 'polypeptide(L)'
;MPHSTPPENSPRPPEDDPLFGRMNDPTSAAVVKGICGDEMEFYLYIQNDHIVDIRYYTEGCGNTRASARAVARRAKGLAITDALAISAGDIIRSGECDPAAGRHCAILAVTTFYRAVADYLLMP
;
A
#
# COMPACT_ATOMS: atom_id res chain seq x y z
N MET A 1 -13.30 -25.83 -18.85
CA MET A 1 -14.13 -24.86 -18.75
C MET A 1 -13.46 -23.61 -18.52
N PRO A 2 -13.90 -22.80 -19.13
CA PRO A 2 -13.43 -21.53 -18.76
C PRO A 2 -13.84 -21.30 -17.35
N HIS A 3 -12.92 -20.94 -16.58
CA HIS A 3 -13.25 -20.44 -15.29
C HIS A 3 -14.12 -19.22 -15.47
N SER A 4 -15.02 -19.04 -14.57
CA SER A 4 -15.87 -17.89 -14.64
C SER A 4 -15.06 -16.63 -14.40
N THR A 5 -15.33 -15.63 -15.19
CA THR A 5 -14.76 -14.32 -14.96
C THR A 5 -15.43 -13.71 -13.74
N PRO A 6 -14.68 -13.17 -12.79
CA PRO A 6 -15.31 -12.51 -11.66
C PRO A 6 -16.15 -11.34 -12.14
N PRO A 7 -17.25 -11.00 -11.46
CA PRO A 7 -17.98 -9.77 -11.77
C PRO A 7 -17.05 -8.57 -11.71
N GLU A 8 -17.34 -7.55 -12.50
CA GLU A 8 -16.47 -6.39 -12.59
C GLU A 8 -16.30 -5.69 -11.25
N ASN A 9 -17.32 -5.77 -10.40
CA ASN A 9 -17.26 -5.15 -9.09
C ASN A 9 -16.66 -6.05 -8.02
N SER A 10 -16.20 -7.24 -8.38
CA SER A 10 -15.53 -8.13 -7.44
C SER A 10 -14.09 -7.73 -7.28
N PRO A 11 -13.52 -7.85 -6.07
CA PRO A 11 -12.09 -7.65 -5.91
C PRO A 11 -11.34 -8.68 -6.75
N ARG A 12 -10.25 -8.25 -7.36
CA ARG A 12 -9.39 -9.18 -8.06
C ARG A 12 -8.66 -10.05 -7.05
N PRO A 13 -8.37 -11.30 -7.41
CA PRO A 13 -7.52 -12.11 -6.54
C PRO A 13 -6.19 -11.41 -6.28
N PRO A 14 -5.66 -11.52 -5.05
CA PRO A 14 -4.41 -10.84 -4.71
C PRO A 14 -3.24 -11.18 -5.64
N GLU A 15 -3.20 -12.39 -6.16
CA GLU A 15 -2.10 -12.82 -7.03
C GLU A 15 -2.11 -12.09 -8.36
N ASP A 16 -3.19 -11.38 -8.71
CA ASP A 16 -3.23 -10.60 -9.95
C ASP A 16 -2.44 -9.29 -9.84
N ASP A 17 -2.05 -8.91 -8.64
CA ASP A 17 -1.31 -7.67 -8.43
C ASP A 17 0.13 -8.02 -8.05
N PRO A 18 1.10 -7.67 -8.89
CA PRO A 18 2.50 -8.01 -8.60
C PRO A 18 3.05 -7.33 -7.37
N LEU A 19 2.41 -6.28 -6.88
CA LEU A 19 2.88 -5.59 -5.68
C LEU A 19 2.24 -6.13 -4.41
N PHE A 20 1.27 -7.05 -4.53
CA PHE A 20 0.63 -7.64 -3.37
C PHE A 20 1.50 -8.77 -2.82
N GLY A 21 1.67 -8.78 -1.51
CA GLY A 21 2.38 -9.86 -0.83
C GLY A 21 3.39 -9.32 0.15
N ARG A 22 4.22 -10.22 0.65
CA ARG A 22 5.29 -9.88 1.57
C ARG A 22 6.62 -10.01 0.85
N MET A 23 7.64 -9.42 1.42
CA MET A 23 8.97 -9.40 0.84
C MET A 23 9.95 -10.01 1.83
N ASN A 24 10.83 -10.88 1.34
CA ASN A 24 11.93 -11.39 2.14
C ASN A 24 13.05 -10.34 2.16
N ASP A 25 13.63 -10.14 3.33
CA ASP A 25 14.77 -9.23 3.52
C ASP A 25 14.52 -7.83 2.97
N PRO A 26 13.42 -7.18 3.37
CA PRO A 26 13.20 -5.79 2.93
C PRO A 26 14.23 -4.88 3.57
N THR A 27 14.47 -3.73 2.95
CA THR A 27 15.27 -2.69 3.58
C THR A 27 14.56 -2.18 4.82
N SER A 28 13.24 -1.97 4.72
CA SER A 28 12.43 -1.54 5.84
C SER A 28 11.01 -2.04 5.69
N ALA A 29 10.27 -2.01 6.78
CA ALA A 29 8.90 -2.49 6.78
C ALA A 29 8.13 -1.88 7.94
N ALA A 30 6.81 -1.91 7.85
CA ALA A 30 5.95 -1.50 8.94
C ALA A 30 4.64 -2.28 8.88
N VAL A 31 4.07 -2.49 10.06
CA VAL A 31 2.75 -3.09 10.22
C VAL A 31 1.95 -2.17 11.12
N VAL A 32 0.77 -1.77 10.68
CA VAL A 32 -0.10 -0.88 11.45
C VAL A 32 -1.51 -1.44 11.46
N LYS A 33 -2.12 -1.44 12.63
CA LYS A 33 -3.54 -1.82 12.78
C LYS A 33 -4.37 -0.56 12.81
N GLY A 34 -5.36 -0.49 11.92
CA GLY A 34 -6.25 0.65 11.85
C GLY A 34 -7.36 0.60 12.88
N ILE A 35 -8.10 1.70 12.98
CA ILE A 35 -9.18 1.83 13.96
C ILE A 35 -10.33 0.85 13.66
N CYS A 36 -10.47 0.42 12.42
CA CYS A 36 -11.50 -0.55 12.06
C CYS A 36 -11.06 -2.00 12.29
N GLY A 37 -9.84 -2.21 12.80
CA GLY A 37 -9.33 -3.54 13.06
C GLY A 37 -8.52 -4.15 11.94
N ASP A 38 -8.53 -3.56 10.76
CA ASP A 38 -7.71 -4.04 9.65
C ASP A 38 -6.25 -3.76 9.92
N GLU A 39 -5.40 -4.72 9.57
CA GLU A 39 -3.95 -4.52 9.62
C GLU A 39 -3.43 -4.31 8.21
N MET A 40 -2.38 -3.50 8.11
CA MET A 40 -1.72 -3.27 6.84
C MET A 40 -0.21 -3.34 7.02
N GLU A 41 0.44 -3.93 6.03
CA GLU A 41 1.90 -4.08 6.04
C GLU A 41 2.44 -3.47 4.76
N PHE A 42 3.57 -2.78 4.88
CA PHE A 42 4.35 -2.33 3.74
C PHE A 42 5.79 -2.80 3.89
N TYR A 43 6.37 -3.21 2.77
CA TYR A 43 7.75 -3.68 2.70
C TYR A 43 8.44 -2.91 1.60
N LEU A 44 9.58 -2.32 1.92
CA LEU A 44 10.32 -1.46 0.99
C LEU A 44 11.70 -2.05 0.72
N TYR A 45 12.08 -2.03 -0.55
CA TYR A 45 13.46 -2.29 -0.93
C TYR A 45 14.03 -1.01 -1.49
N ILE A 46 15.02 -0.45 -0.81
CA ILE A 46 15.52 0.90 -1.07
C ILE A 46 16.99 0.83 -1.44
N GLN A 47 17.34 1.49 -2.54
CA GLN A 47 18.73 1.65 -3.00
C GLN A 47 18.92 3.08 -3.43
N ASN A 48 20.03 3.70 -3.01
CA ASN A 48 20.36 5.08 -3.37
C ASN A 48 19.22 6.05 -3.05
N ASP A 49 18.58 5.86 -1.89
CA ASP A 49 17.44 6.66 -1.45
C ASP A 49 16.25 6.62 -2.41
N HIS A 50 16.13 5.57 -3.22
CA HIS A 50 14.98 5.36 -4.08
C HIS A 50 14.29 4.07 -3.69
N ILE A 51 12.96 4.07 -3.75
CA ILE A 51 12.15 2.88 -3.50
C ILE A 51 12.17 2.04 -4.78
N VAL A 52 13.10 1.08 -4.83
CA VAL A 52 13.28 0.24 -6.01
C VAL A 52 12.15 -0.76 -6.15
N ASP A 53 11.69 -1.28 -5.02
CA ASP A 53 10.56 -2.21 -5.01
C ASP A 53 9.77 -2.03 -3.73
N ILE A 54 8.50 -2.42 -3.78
CA ILE A 54 7.57 -2.25 -2.68
C ILE A 54 6.55 -3.38 -2.74
N ARG A 55 6.14 -3.85 -1.58
CA ARG A 55 5.03 -4.79 -1.46
C ARG A 55 4.09 -4.29 -0.39
N TYR A 56 2.81 -4.56 -0.56
CA TYR A 56 1.82 -4.33 0.46
C TYR A 56 1.08 -5.63 0.76
N TYR A 57 0.66 -5.78 2.00
CA TYR A 57 -0.13 -6.94 2.39
C TYR A 57 -1.20 -6.52 3.38
N THR A 58 -2.42 -7.00 3.16
CA THR A 58 -3.52 -6.82 4.10
C THR A 58 -4.55 -7.90 3.83
N GLU A 59 -5.26 -8.31 4.88
CA GLU A 59 -6.41 -9.18 4.76
C GLU A 59 -7.71 -8.39 4.89
N GLY A 60 -7.62 -7.07 4.85
CA GLY A 60 -8.79 -6.20 4.98
C GLY A 60 -9.66 -6.18 3.73
N CYS A 61 -10.69 -5.35 3.79
CA CYS A 61 -11.70 -5.27 2.74
C CYS A 61 -11.13 -4.65 1.47
N GLY A 62 -11.99 -4.58 0.43
CA GLY A 62 -11.59 -4.06 -0.87
C GLY A 62 -11.05 -2.63 -0.81
N ASN A 63 -11.65 -1.76 0.01
CA ASN A 63 -11.15 -0.39 0.15
C ASN A 63 -9.76 -0.35 0.79
N THR A 64 -9.50 -1.23 1.75
CA THR A 64 -8.19 -1.32 2.39
C THR A 64 -7.14 -1.74 1.37
N ARG A 65 -7.44 -2.77 0.57
CA ARG A 65 -6.51 -3.24 -0.46
C ARG A 65 -6.32 -2.21 -1.56
N ALA A 66 -7.39 -1.55 -2.00
CA ALA A 66 -7.29 -0.54 -3.05
C ALA A 66 -6.44 0.64 -2.60
N SER A 67 -6.59 1.05 -1.34
CA SER A 67 -5.79 2.16 -0.79
C SER A 67 -4.31 1.79 -0.71
N ALA A 68 -4.01 0.58 -0.25
CA ALA A 68 -2.62 0.12 -0.17
C ALA A 68 -1.99 0.02 -1.56
N ARG A 69 -2.73 -0.53 -2.52
CA ARG A 69 -2.26 -0.63 -3.90
C ARG A 69 -1.97 0.74 -4.50
N ALA A 70 -2.86 1.70 -4.24
CA ALA A 70 -2.68 3.05 -4.76
C ALA A 70 -1.40 3.69 -4.24
N VAL A 71 -1.12 3.52 -2.95
CA VAL A 71 0.13 4.03 -2.36
C VAL A 71 1.33 3.31 -2.96
N ALA A 72 1.28 1.99 -3.04
CA ALA A 72 2.41 1.21 -3.55
C ALA A 72 2.76 1.57 -5.00
N ARG A 73 1.74 1.75 -5.83
CA ARG A 73 1.96 2.11 -7.24
C ARG A 73 2.60 3.48 -7.38
N ARG A 74 2.20 4.43 -6.54
CA ARG A 74 2.77 5.77 -6.59
C ARG A 74 4.19 5.80 -6.05
N ALA A 75 4.46 4.99 -5.03
CA ALA A 75 5.75 5.04 -4.35
C ALA A 75 6.85 4.33 -5.12
N LYS A 76 6.51 3.31 -5.90
CA LYS A 76 7.53 2.50 -6.58
C LYS A 76 8.33 3.35 -7.55
N GLY A 77 9.64 3.33 -7.42
CA GLY A 77 10.56 4.07 -8.27
C GLY A 77 10.84 5.49 -7.81
N LEU A 78 10.16 5.98 -6.77
CA LEU A 78 10.36 7.36 -6.32
C LEU A 78 11.54 7.47 -5.36
N ALA A 79 12.18 8.63 -5.39
CA ALA A 79 13.10 9.01 -4.33
C ALA A 79 12.31 9.14 -3.02
N ILE A 80 12.98 8.89 -1.90
CA ILE A 80 12.33 8.94 -0.59
C ILE A 80 11.66 10.30 -0.35
N THR A 81 12.32 11.40 -0.72
CA THR A 81 11.75 12.72 -0.51
C THR A 81 10.45 12.91 -1.32
N ASP A 82 10.42 12.40 -2.54
CA ASP A 82 9.23 12.49 -3.37
C ASP A 82 8.12 11.57 -2.83
N ALA A 83 8.49 10.40 -2.34
CA ALA A 83 7.52 9.47 -1.79
C ALA A 83 6.84 10.04 -0.53
N LEU A 84 7.54 10.85 0.23
CA LEU A 84 6.96 11.48 1.43
C LEU A 84 5.90 12.51 1.09
N ALA A 85 5.77 12.92 -0.17
CA ALA A 85 4.72 13.83 -0.59
C ALA A 85 3.40 13.11 -0.89
N ILE A 86 3.38 11.79 -0.91
CA ILE A 86 2.15 11.04 -1.10
C ILE A 86 1.26 11.25 0.12
N SER A 87 0.02 11.68 -0.09
CA SER A 87 -0.89 11.98 1.00
C SER A 87 -2.17 11.17 0.90
N ALA A 88 -2.87 11.05 2.03
CA ALA A 88 -4.18 10.40 2.02
C ALA A 88 -5.15 11.14 1.09
N GLY A 89 -5.04 12.47 1.03
CA GLY A 89 -5.87 13.26 0.12
C GLY A 89 -5.66 12.87 -1.34
N ASP A 90 -4.40 12.60 -1.73
CA ASP A 90 -4.12 12.15 -3.09
C ASP A 90 -4.82 10.84 -3.39
N ILE A 91 -4.78 9.90 -2.44
CA ILE A 91 -5.40 8.60 -2.63
C ILE A 91 -6.93 8.73 -2.74
N ILE A 92 -7.52 9.56 -1.90
CA ILE A 92 -8.97 9.78 -1.93
C ILE A 92 -9.39 10.43 -3.25
N ARG A 93 -8.66 11.45 -3.69
CA ARG A 93 -8.99 12.16 -4.92
C ARG A 93 -8.78 11.33 -6.18
N SER A 94 -7.96 10.30 -6.09
CA SER A 94 -7.66 9.45 -7.26
C SER A 94 -8.86 8.63 -7.71
N GLY A 95 -9.85 8.41 -6.83
CA GLY A 95 -10.98 7.56 -7.13
C GLY A 95 -10.71 6.08 -7.02
N GLU A 96 -9.54 5.69 -6.56
CA GLU A 96 -9.18 4.27 -6.44
C GLU A 96 -9.84 3.59 -5.25
N CYS A 97 -10.32 4.36 -4.29
CA CYS A 97 -11.14 3.85 -3.20
C CYS A 97 -12.39 4.70 -3.07
N ASP A 98 -13.40 4.15 -2.39
CA ASP A 98 -14.65 4.87 -2.18
C ASP A 98 -14.36 6.13 -1.35
N PRO A 99 -14.67 7.34 -1.86
CA PRO A 99 -14.33 8.56 -1.12
C PRO A 99 -15.05 8.69 0.22
N ALA A 100 -16.22 8.08 0.38
CA ALA A 100 -16.95 8.16 1.63
C ALA A 100 -16.53 7.05 2.59
N ALA A 101 -16.55 5.80 2.11
CA ALA A 101 -16.30 4.65 2.96
C ALA A 101 -14.82 4.35 3.11
N GLY A 102 -13.97 4.82 2.18
CA GLY A 102 -12.56 4.46 2.15
C GLY A 102 -11.61 5.46 2.77
N ARG A 103 -12.12 6.55 3.36
CA ARG A 103 -11.22 7.59 3.87
C ARG A 103 -10.26 7.09 4.93
N HIS A 104 -10.76 6.32 5.89
CA HIS A 104 -9.88 5.80 6.93
C HIS A 104 -8.91 4.76 6.37
N CYS A 105 -9.29 4.05 5.31
CA CYS A 105 -8.39 3.11 4.66
C CYS A 105 -7.23 3.83 3.97
N ALA A 106 -7.52 4.98 3.34
CA ALA A 106 -6.48 5.79 2.73
C ALA A 106 -5.52 6.33 3.78
N ILE A 107 -6.05 6.78 4.92
CA ILE A 107 -5.22 7.26 6.02
C ILE A 107 -4.35 6.12 6.56
N LEU A 108 -4.93 4.93 6.74
CA LEU A 108 -4.17 3.78 7.21
C LEU A 108 -3.04 3.44 6.24
N ALA A 109 -3.32 3.44 4.94
CA ALA A 109 -2.31 3.10 3.94
C ALA A 109 -1.15 4.09 3.96
N VAL A 110 -1.44 5.39 3.97
CA VAL A 110 -0.39 6.40 3.98
C VAL A 110 0.38 6.36 5.29
N THR A 111 -0.32 6.16 6.42
CA THR A 111 0.33 6.07 7.73
C THR A 111 1.29 4.89 7.78
N THR A 112 0.86 3.72 7.31
CA THR A 112 1.70 2.53 7.31
C THR A 112 2.91 2.73 6.42
N PHE A 113 2.70 3.31 5.24
CA PHE A 113 3.79 3.61 4.32
C PHE A 113 4.79 4.57 4.97
N TYR A 114 4.31 5.65 5.59
CA TYR A 114 5.20 6.59 6.24
C TYR A 114 6.02 5.93 7.35
N ARG A 115 5.42 5.00 8.09
CA ARG A 115 6.16 4.28 9.12
C ARG A 115 7.24 3.39 8.53
N ALA A 116 7.00 2.78 7.38
CA ALA A 116 8.02 2.00 6.71
C ALA A 116 9.17 2.90 6.24
N VAL A 117 8.85 4.10 5.73
CA VAL A 117 9.89 5.06 5.36
C VAL A 117 10.66 5.52 6.60
N ALA A 118 9.95 5.80 7.70
CA ALA A 118 10.60 6.20 8.93
C ALA A 118 11.53 5.12 9.45
N ASP A 119 11.14 3.85 9.34
CA ASP A 119 11.99 2.72 9.72
C ASP A 119 13.33 2.78 8.97
N TYR A 120 13.29 3.09 7.68
CA TYR A 120 14.50 3.27 6.88
C TYR A 120 15.31 4.47 7.33
N LEU A 121 14.66 5.62 7.52
CA LEU A 121 15.36 6.86 7.84
C LEU A 121 15.99 6.84 9.23
N LEU A 122 15.45 6.02 10.13
CA LEU A 122 15.96 5.93 11.51
C LEU A 122 17.00 4.82 11.68
N MET A 123 17.35 4.12 10.60
CA MET A 123 18.41 3.11 10.67
C MET A 123 19.77 3.80 10.91
N PRO A 124 20.62 3.19 11.76
CA PRO A 124 21.97 3.74 12.00
C PRO A 124 22.82 3.69 10.73
#